data_afcdc4a0c30116d612c2fcad0087b21e
#
_entry.id   afcdc4a0c30116d612c2fcad0087b21e
#
_cell.length_a   1.000
_cell.length_b   1.000
_cell.length_c   1.000
_cell.angle_alpha   90.00
_cell.angle_beta   90.00
_cell.angle_gamma   90.00
#
_symmetry.space_group_name_H-M   'P 1'
#
loop_
_entity.id
_entity.type
_entity.pdbx_description
1 polymer ?
#
loop_
_entity_poly.entity_id
_entity_poly.type
_entity_poly.pdbx_seq_one_letter_code
_entity_poly.pdbx_strand_id
1 'polypeptide(L)'
;EVIGEHEKHRDFVADWPDTNQFEFLADTVWDHYAYGKNAIYQHGHHGNAILSELPFTNSNNIDVSTMSFAQRGFLHGLLENNIHLLCIHLGLFERERREQVNKLTDYINTSIPETEPLILAGDFNDWRKTIHRRLKHACGLIEACEQFQNRVAITYPAMMPMLPMDRIYLRGFTVNNIEVMAHSGWRQLSDHCAVVADIRLITN
;
A
#
# COMPACT_ATOMS: atom_id res chain seq x y z
N GLU A 1 -4.35 -1.69 4.82
CA GLU A 1 -5.78 -2.05 4.79
C GLU A 1 -6.56 -1.18 5.74
N VAL A 2 -7.64 -0.56 5.28
CA VAL A 2 -8.50 0.31 6.09
C VAL A 2 -9.94 -0.20 6.09
N ILE A 3 -10.64 0.01 7.21
CA ILE A 3 -12.05 -0.35 7.35
C ILE A 3 -12.89 0.79 6.75
N GLY A 4 -13.71 0.46 5.74
CA GLY A 4 -14.71 1.37 5.19
C GLY A 4 -15.94 1.39 6.08
N GLU A 5 -16.63 0.25 6.19
CA GLU A 5 -17.81 0.10 7.06
C GLU A 5 -17.73 -1.22 7.82
N HIS A 6 -18.25 -1.24 9.05
CA HIS A 6 -18.35 -2.47 9.84
C HIS A 6 -19.53 -2.42 10.81
N GLU A 7 -20.73 -2.76 10.33
CA GLU A 7 -21.98 -2.69 11.10
C GLU A 7 -21.92 -3.44 12.43
N LYS A 8 -21.33 -4.64 12.45
CA LYS A 8 -21.23 -5.42 13.71
C LYS A 8 -20.37 -4.76 14.78
N HIS A 9 -19.30 -4.06 14.40
CA HIS A 9 -18.47 -3.36 15.39
C HIS A 9 -19.20 -2.16 15.96
N ARG A 10 -20.04 -1.49 15.18
CA ARG A 10 -20.90 -0.39 15.64
C ARG A 10 -21.82 -0.84 16.79
N ASP A 11 -22.31 -2.09 16.73
CA ASP A 11 -23.22 -2.64 17.74
C ASP A 11 -22.51 -3.12 19.03
N PHE A 12 -21.23 -3.44 18.97
CA PHE A 12 -20.50 -4.10 20.08
C PHE A 12 -19.34 -3.28 20.66
N VAL A 13 -18.87 -2.25 19.96
CA VAL A 13 -17.77 -1.40 20.43
C VAL A 13 -18.33 -0.06 20.85
N ALA A 14 -18.18 0.27 22.15
CA ALA A 14 -18.54 1.59 22.65
C ALA A 14 -17.72 2.68 21.93
N ASP A 15 -18.39 3.78 21.59
CA ASP A 15 -17.76 4.93 20.91
C ASP A 15 -17.17 4.59 19.52
N TRP A 16 -17.77 3.61 18.80
CA TRP A 16 -17.41 3.36 17.40
C TRP A 16 -17.61 4.62 16.54
N PRO A 17 -16.59 5.07 15.78
CA PRO A 17 -16.70 6.29 14.98
C PRO A 17 -17.83 6.22 13.96
N ASP A 18 -18.59 7.30 13.80
CA ASP A 18 -19.64 7.42 12.77
C ASP A 18 -19.07 7.61 11.35
N THR A 19 -17.80 8.03 11.25
CA THR A 19 -17.08 8.22 9.98
C THR A 19 -16.20 7.01 9.66
N ASN A 20 -15.99 6.74 8.38
CA ASN A 20 -15.06 5.72 7.92
C ASN A 20 -13.63 6.08 8.30
N GLN A 21 -12.79 5.07 8.53
CA GLN A 21 -11.41 5.27 8.99
C GLN A 21 -10.60 6.17 8.04
N PHE A 22 -10.76 6.00 6.73
CA PHE A 22 -10.04 6.81 5.74
C PHE A 22 -10.57 8.25 5.67
N GLU A 23 -11.87 8.47 5.83
CA GLU A 23 -12.47 9.81 5.90
C GLU A 23 -12.01 10.55 7.16
N PHE A 24 -12.03 9.88 8.31
CA PHE A 24 -11.52 10.46 9.56
C PHE A 24 -10.05 10.92 9.44
N LEU A 25 -9.21 10.10 8.80
CA LEU A 25 -7.80 10.46 8.59
C LEU A 25 -7.65 11.60 7.57
N ALA A 26 -8.45 11.62 6.51
CA ALA A 26 -8.44 12.68 5.51
C ALA A 26 -8.87 14.01 6.14
N ASP A 27 -10.01 14.08 6.79
CA ASP A 27 -10.57 15.31 7.38
C ASP A 27 -9.68 15.95 8.45
N THR A 28 -8.80 15.15 9.10
CA THR A 28 -7.97 15.64 10.19
C THR A 28 -6.55 15.97 9.79
N VAL A 29 -6.01 15.37 8.71
CA VAL A 29 -4.58 15.44 8.37
C VAL A 29 -4.33 15.69 6.89
N TRP A 30 -5.17 15.14 5.99
CA TRP A 30 -4.93 15.11 4.54
C TRP A 30 -6.14 15.63 3.78
N ASP A 31 -5.93 16.63 2.89
CA ASP A 31 -7.03 17.27 2.17
C ASP A 31 -7.68 16.37 1.10
N HIS A 32 -6.94 15.37 0.60
CA HIS A 32 -7.39 14.50 -0.48
C HIS A 32 -7.20 13.03 -0.17
N TYR A 33 -8.15 12.19 -0.60
CA TYR A 33 -8.03 10.75 -0.49
C TYR A 33 -8.58 10.02 -1.71
N ALA A 34 -8.07 8.81 -1.93
CA ALA A 34 -8.63 7.80 -2.81
C ALA A 34 -8.85 6.50 -2.00
N TYR A 35 -9.96 5.82 -2.24
CA TYR A 35 -10.28 4.57 -1.54
C TYR A 35 -10.69 3.49 -2.54
N GLY A 36 -10.05 2.33 -2.44
CA GLY A 36 -10.34 1.14 -3.24
C GLY A 36 -11.01 0.06 -2.41
N LYS A 37 -12.32 -0.13 -2.60
CA LYS A 37 -13.11 -1.16 -1.93
C LYS A 37 -12.76 -2.53 -2.49
N ASN A 38 -12.17 -3.40 -1.67
CA ASN A 38 -11.71 -4.71 -2.10
C ASN A 38 -12.55 -5.85 -1.49
N ALA A 39 -12.43 -6.09 -0.20
CA ALA A 39 -13.18 -7.14 0.47
C ALA A 39 -14.55 -6.64 0.93
N ILE A 40 -15.60 -7.20 0.33
CA ILE A 40 -16.99 -6.88 0.63
C ILE A 40 -17.62 -8.09 1.32
N TYR A 41 -18.22 -7.88 2.47
CA TYR A 41 -18.91 -8.89 3.25
C TYR A 41 -20.26 -8.38 3.73
N GLN A 42 -21.08 -9.26 4.29
CA GLN A 42 -22.49 -8.97 4.63
C GLN A 42 -22.69 -7.73 5.52
N HIS A 43 -21.70 -7.40 6.36
CA HIS A 43 -21.81 -6.34 7.38
C HIS A 43 -20.76 -5.24 7.22
N GLY A 44 -20.15 -5.10 6.03
CA GLY A 44 -19.18 -4.06 5.79
C GLY A 44 -18.20 -4.34 4.66
N HIS A 45 -17.17 -3.55 4.61
CA HIS A 45 -16.08 -3.70 3.65
C HIS A 45 -14.80 -3.09 4.17
N HIS A 46 -13.68 -3.56 3.63
CA HIS A 46 -12.38 -2.94 3.80
C HIS A 46 -11.63 -2.89 2.47
N GLY A 47 -10.58 -2.12 2.43
CA GLY A 47 -9.81 -1.91 1.20
C GLY A 47 -8.52 -1.15 1.40
N ASN A 48 -7.99 -0.64 0.30
CA ASN A 48 -6.80 0.20 0.27
C ASN A 48 -7.18 1.68 0.25
N ALA A 49 -6.41 2.52 0.92
CA ALA A 49 -6.57 3.96 0.85
C ALA A 49 -5.23 4.63 0.55
N ILE A 50 -5.29 5.73 -0.17
CA ILE A 50 -4.18 6.66 -0.38
C ILE A 50 -4.65 8.02 0.07
N LEU A 51 -3.91 8.66 0.96
CA LEU A 51 -4.16 10.01 1.47
C LEU A 51 -3.06 10.93 0.94
N SER A 52 -3.39 12.17 0.59
CA SER A 52 -2.45 13.10 -0.03
C SER A 52 -2.80 14.55 0.30
N GLU A 53 -1.76 15.39 0.42
CA GLU A 53 -1.92 16.86 0.42
C GLU A 53 -2.19 17.40 -0.99
N LEU A 54 -1.78 16.66 -2.03
CA LEU A 54 -2.00 17.02 -3.42
C LEU A 54 -3.27 16.36 -3.96
N PRO A 55 -4.06 17.07 -4.78
CA PRO A 55 -5.25 16.51 -5.38
C PRO A 55 -4.97 15.38 -6.37
N PHE A 56 -5.91 14.46 -6.46
CA PHE A 56 -5.90 13.39 -7.47
C PHE A 56 -6.60 13.90 -8.74
N THR A 57 -5.95 13.72 -9.88
CA THR A 57 -6.59 13.92 -11.20
C THR A 57 -7.40 12.70 -11.60
N ASN A 58 -7.00 11.51 -11.13
CA ASN A 58 -7.72 10.26 -11.37
C ASN A 58 -7.41 9.25 -10.26
N SER A 59 -8.36 8.35 -10.00
CA SER A 59 -8.12 7.18 -9.15
C SER A 59 -8.95 5.99 -9.64
N ASN A 60 -8.33 4.80 -9.64
CA ASN A 60 -8.95 3.54 -10.04
C ASN A 60 -8.58 2.42 -9.08
N ASN A 61 -9.57 1.63 -8.70
CA ASN A 61 -9.33 0.39 -7.96
C ASN A 61 -9.40 -0.81 -8.92
N ILE A 62 -8.29 -1.51 -9.05
CA ILE A 62 -8.13 -2.63 -10.00
C ILE A 62 -8.27 -3.95 -9.25
N ASP A 63 -9.26 -4.74 -9.61
CA ASP A 63 -9.48 -6.07 -9.03
C ASP A 63 -8.43 -7.06 -9.54
N VAL A 64 -7.68 -7.65 -8.59
CA VAL A 64 -6.70 -8.71 -8.86
C VAL A 64 -7.06 -10.00 -8.15
N SER A 65 -8.28 -10.12 -7.66
CA SER A 65 -8.77 -11.33 -7.00
C SER A 65 -8.52 -12.57 -7.86
N THR A 66 -8.09 -13.63 -7.21
CA THR A 66 -7.88 -14.95 -7.81
C THR A 66 -8.77 -15.99 -7.18
N MET A 67 -9.36 -15.67 -6.02
CA MET A 67 -10.26 -16.51 -5.25
C MET A 67 -11.50 -15.71 -4.84
N SER A 68 -12.67 -16.31 -4.91
CA SER A 68 -13.95 -15.64 -4.60
C SER A 68 -14.09 -15.22 -3.13
N PHE A 69 -13.39 -15.90 -2.22
CA PHE A 69 -13.43 -15.62 -0.78
C PHE A 69 -12.32 -14.66 -0.29
N ALA A 70 -11.34 -14.36 -1.14
CA ALA A 70 -10.22 -13.48 -0.82
C ALA A 70 -10.12 -12.38 -1.88
N GLN A 71 -11.01 -11.40 -1.78
CA GLN A 71 -11.04 -10.27 -2.70
C GLN A 71 -9.84 -9.36 -2.44
N ARG A 72 -9.07 -9.10 -3.49
CA ARG A 72 -7.86 -8.26 -3.48
C ARG A 72 -7.87 -7.30 -4.66
N GLY A 73 -7.35 -6.11 -4.42
CA GLY A 73 -7.18 -5.10 -5.44
C GLY A 73 -5.93 -4.29 -5.18
N PHE A 74 -5.52 -3.52 -6.17
CA PHE A 74 -4.61 -2.40 -5.96
C PHE A 74 -5.30 -1.09 -6.36
N LEU A 75 -5.06 -0.09 -5.54
CA LEU A 75 -5.58 1.25 -5.76
C LEU A 75 -4.51 2.06 -6.47
N HIS A 76 -4.85 2.61 -7.63
CA HIS A 76 -4.02 3.55 -8.38
C HIS A 76 -4.58 4.95 -8.22
N GLY A 77 -3.76 5.88 -7.76
CA GLY A 77 -4.03 7.31 -7.75
C GLY A 77 -3.02 8.04 -8.63
N LEU A 78 -3.48 8.95 -9.46
CA LEU A 78 -2.64 9.87 -10.22
C LEU A 78 -2.79 11.27 -9.63
N LEU A 79 -1.69 11.84 -9.15
CA LEU A 79 -1.65 13.19 -8.62
C LEU A 79 -1.57 14.24 -9.75
N GLU A 80 -1.93 15.49 -9.46
CA GLU A 80 -1.88 16.60 -10.41
C GLU A 80 -0.49 16.90 -10.98
N ASN A 81 0.57 16.50 -10.27
CA ASN A 81 1.97 16.64 -10.70
C ASN A 81 2.49 15.41 -11.46
N ASN A 82 1.61 14.55 -11.97
CA ASN A 82 1.91 13.31 -12.70
C ASN A 82 2.69 12.27 -11.91
N ILE A 83 2.59 12.27 -10.60
CA ILE A 83 3.12 11.19 -9.77
C ILE A 83 2.05 10.10 -9.65
N HIS A 84 2.41 8.88 -10.02
CA HIS A 84 1.57 7.70 -9.86
C HIS A 84 1.76 7.07 -8.47
N LEU A 85 0.67 6.81 -7.78
CA LEU A 85 0.64 6.15 -6.48
C LEU A 85 -0.11 4.82 -6.62
N LEU A 86 0.52 3.72 -6.24
CA LEU A 86 -0.11 2.40 -6.17
C LEU A 86 -0.09 1.90 -4.74
N CYS A 87 -1.28 1.61 -4.20
CA CYS A 87 -1.44 0.97 -2.89
C CYS A 87 -1.93 -0.46 -3.06
N ILE A 88 -1.25 -1.41 -2.43
CA ILE A 88 -1.48 -2.85 -2.64
C ILE A 88 -1.58 -3.61 -1.33
N HIS A 89 -2.41 -4.66 -1.31
CA HIS A 89 -2.40 -5.70 -0.29
C HIS A 89 -2.54 -7.06 -0.98
N LEU A 90 -1.44 -7.81 -1.09
CA LEU A 90 -1.40 -9.10 -1.78
C LEU A 90 -1.94 -10.24 -0.91
N GLY A 91 -2.33 -11.31 -1.55
CA GLY A 91 -2.82 -12.52 -0.91
C GLY A 91 -1.75 -13.28 -0.12
N LEU A 92 -2.20 -14.11 0.82
CA LEU A 92 -1.34 -14.90 1.71
C LEU A 92 -0.64 -16.07 1.00
N PHE A 93 -1.26 -16.64 -0.05
CA PHE A 93 -0.73 -17.80 -0.74
C PHE A 93 0.23 -17.41 -1.87
N GLU A 94 1.35 -18.11 -1.99
CA GLU A 94 2.39 -17.80 -2.99
C GLU A 94 1.87 -17.85 -4.43
N ARG A 95 1.01 -18.84 -4.76
CA ARG A 95 0.41 -18.94 -6.09
C ARG A 95 -0.46 -17.73 -6.40
N GLU A 96 -1.30 -17.35 -5.45
CA GLU A 96 -2.17 -16.17 -5.54
C GLU A 96 -1.33 -14.90 -5.76
N ARG A 97 -0.34 -14.65 -4.91
CA ARG A 97 0.56 -13.51 -5.05
C ARG A 97 1.24 -13.46 -6.41
N ARG A 98 1.67 -14.59 -6.95
CA ARG A 98 2.32 -14.66 -8.26
C ARG A 98 1.37 -14.20 -9.37
N GLU A 99 0.12 -14.63 -9.36
CA GLU A 99 -0.90 -14.22 -10.31
C GLU A 99 -1.24 -12.72 -10.15
N GLN A 100 -1.39 -12.25 -8.92
CA GLN A 100 -1.64 -10.84 -8.63
C GLN A 100 -0.49 -9.93 -9.08
N VAL A 101 0.76 -10.34 -8.84
CA VAL A 101 1.94 -9.60 -9.29
C VAL A 101 2.08 -9.62 -10.81
N ASN A 102 1.66 -10.68 -11.50
CA ASN A 102 1.60 -10.67 -12.95
C ASN A 102 0.66 -9.56 -13.46
N LYS A 103 -0.57 -9.54 -12.95
CA LYS A 103 -1.55 -8.50 -13.29
C LYS A 103 -1.04 -7.09 -12.95
N LEU A 104 -0.37 -6.92 -11.80
CA LEU A 104 0.22 -5.64 -11.40
C LEU A 104 1.34 -5.21 -12.34
N THR A 105 2.28 -6.10 -12.69
CA THR A 105 3.38 -5.77 -13.59
C THR A 105 2.88 -5.46 -15.00
N ASP A 106 1.90 -6.21 -15.50
CA ASP A 106 1.28 -5.94 -16.79
C ASP A 106 0.58 -4.58 -16.78
N TYR A 107 -0.15 -4.24 -15.70
CA TYR A 107 -0.79 -2.94 -15.56
C TYR A 107 0.23 -1.79 -15.52
N ILE A 108 1.28 -1.91 -14.72
CA ILE A 108 2.34 -0.87 -14.65
C ILE A 108 2.94 -0.63 -16.03
N ASN A 109 3.28 -1.70 -16.76
CA ASN A 109 3.95 -1.59 -18.04
C ASN A 109 3.05 -1.12 -19.19
N THR A 110 1.73 -1.30 -19.08
CA THR A 110 0.77 -0.90 -20.13
C THR A 110 0.08 0.43 -19.85
N SER A 111 -0.06 0.83 -18.58
CA SER A 111 -0.89 1.95 -18.18
C SER A 111 -0.11 3.13 -17.58
N ILE A 112 1.15 2.93 -17.22
CA ILE A 112 1.99 3.97 -16.61
C ILE A 112 3.24 4.17 -17.48
N PRO A 113 3.40 5.36 -18.11
CA PRO A 113 4.59 5.66 -18.91
C PRO A 113 5.89 5.44 -18.13
N GLU A 114 6.90 4.84 -18.75
CA GLU A 114 8.19 4.53 -18.09
C GLU A 114 8.92 5.79 -17.58
N THR A 115 8.65 6.92 -18.20
CA THR A 115 9.24 8.22 -17.82
C THR A 115 8.55 8.89 -16.64
N GLU A 116 7.38 8.43 -16.25
CA GLU A 116 6.61 9.03 -15.17
C GLU A 116 6.98 8.44 -13.81
N PRO A 117 7.04 9.29 -12.76
CA PRO A 117 7.39 8.85 -11.41
C PRO A 117 6.30 7.94 -10.83
N LEU A 118 6.73 6.88 -10.15
CA LEU A 118 5.84 5.89 -9.55
C LEU A 118 6.28 5.55 -8.13
N ILE A 119 5.31 5.53 -7.21
CA ILE A 119 5.42 5.00 -5.86
C ILE A 119 4.46 3.83 -5.73
N LEU A 120 4.96 2.64 -5.46
CA LEU A 120 4.18 1.44 -5.16
C LEU A 120 4.44 1.02 -3.71
N ALA A 121 3.43 1.08 -2.86
CA ALA A 121 3.56 0.76 -1.44
C ALA A 121 2.44 -0.14 -0.93
N GLY A 122 2.70 -0.86 0.16
CA GLY A 122 1.70 -1.68 0.84
C GLY A 122 2.25 -2.98 1.41
N ASP A 123 1.32 -3.87 1.78
CA ASP A 123 1.61 -5.22 2.26
C ASP A 123 1.70 -6.19 1.09
N PHE A 124 2.88 -6.69 0.85
CA PHE A 124 3.18 -7.66 -0.20
C PHE A 124 3.00 -9.12 0.24
N ASN A 125 2.85 -9.38 1.54
CA ASN A 125 2.78 -10.73 2.11
C ASN A 125 3.93 -11.66 1.61
N ASP A 126 5.04 -11.07 1.14
CA ASP A 126 6.15 -11.76 0.48
C ASP A 126 7.39 -11.85 1.38
N TRP A 127 7.25 -12.48 2.54
CA TRP A 127 8.34 -12.68 3.50
C TRP A 127 9.54 -13.48 2.92
N ARG A 128 9.31 -14.27 1.87
CA ARG A 128 10.36 -15.01 1.14
C ARG A 128 11.06 -14.19 0.06
N LYS A 129 10.60 -12.97 -0.24
CA LYS A 129 11.14 -12.08 -1.28
C LYS A 129 11.07 -12.69 -2.70
N THR A 130 10.05 -13.51 -2.96
CA THR A 130 9.91 -14.22 -4.24
C THR A 130 9.48 -13.28 -5.38
N ILE A 131 8.69 -12.24 -5.05
CA ILE A 131 8.18 -11.27 -6.02
C ILE A 131 9.04 -10.01 -6.13
N HIS A 132 9.88 -9.73 -5.13
CA HIS A 132 10.76 -8.55 -5.11
C HIS A 132 11.61 -8.44 -6.38
N ARG A 133 12.27 -9.52 -6.78
CA ARG A 133 13.11 -9.56 -7.97
C ARG A 133 12.32 -9.27 -9.24
N ARG A 134 11.08 -9.74 -9.32
CA ARG A 134 10.21 -9.52 -10.47
C ARG A 134 9.83 -8.05 -10.63
N LEU A 135 9.38 -7.39 -9.57
CA LEU A 135 9.03 -5.96 -9.60
C LEU A 135 10.23 -5.10 -10.00
N LYS A 136 11.41 -5.41 -9.46
CA LYS A 136 12.65 -4.71 -9.78
C LYS A 136 13.02 -4.82 -11.27
N HIS A 137 12.94 -6.02 -11.85
CA HIS A 137 13.39 -6.25 -13.24
C HIS A 137 12.31 -5.96 -14.27
N ALA A 138 11.04 -6.26 -14.00
CA ALA A 138 9.97 -6.11 -14.97
C ALA A 138 9.42 -4.68 -15.07
N CYS A 139 9.53 -3.89 -13.98
CA CYS A 139 8.95 -2.54 -13.92
C CYS A 139 9.98 -1.44 -13.67
N GLY A 140 11.27 -1.76 -13.62
CA GLY A 140 12.33 -0.79 -13.32
C GLY A 140 12.22 -0.16 -11.92
N LEU A 141 11.58 -0.84 -10.97
CA LEU A 141 11.35 -0.33 -9.63
C LEU A 141 12.53 -0.61 -8.71
N ILE A 142 12.81 0.31 -7.80
CA ILE A 142 13.82 0.22 -6.75
C ILE A 142 13.09 0.09 -5.41
N GLU A 143 13.48 -0.87 -4.58
CA GLU A 143 12.94 -0.95 -3.21
C GLU A 143 13.67 0.04 -2.32
N ALA A 144 12.90 0.90 -1.64
CA ALA A 144 13.43 2.07 -0.95
C ALA A 144 14.39 1.73 0.20
N CYS A 145 14.04 0.74 1.03
CA CYS A 145 14.87 0.34 2.16
C CYS A 145 16.15 -0.39 1.71
N GLU A 146 16.05 -1.22 0.66
CA GLU A 146 17.22 -1.85 0.05
C GLU A 146 18.19 -0.82 -0.53
N GLN A 147 17.66 0.22 -1.23
CA GLN A 147 18.48 1.28 -1.77
C GLN A 147 19.23 2.06 -0.69
N PHE A 148 18.58 2.38 0.41
CA PHE A 148 19.14 3.22 1.47
C PHE A 148 20.00 2.46 2.48
N GLN A 149 19.57 1.24 2.87
CA GLN A 149 20.17 0.47 3.96
C GLN A 149 20.75 -0.89 3.55
N ASN A 150 20.70 -1.25 2.25
CA ASN A 150 21.07 -2.59 1.72
C ASN A 150 20.31 -3.76 2.36
N ARG A 151 19.12 -3.51 2.88
CA ARG A 151 18.25 -4.52 3.49
C ARG A 151 16.79 -4.11 3.31
N VAL A 152 15.86 -5.05 3.30
CA VAL A 152 14.42 -4.77 3.29
C VAL A 152 13.92 -4.41 4.70
N ALA A 153 12.86 -3.63 4.77
CA ALA A 153 12.17 -3.31 6.01
C ALA A 153 11.62 -4.58 6.67
N ILE A 154 11.76 -4.71 7.98
CA ILE A 154 11.16 -5.77 8.79
C ILE A 154 10.01 -5.15 9.57
N THR A 155 8.78 -5.55 9.27
CA THR A 155 7.58 -4.81 9.68
C THR A 155 6.58 -5.64 10.49
N TYR A 156 6.64 -6.98 10.43
CA TYR A 156 5.64 -7.85 11.05
C TYR A 156 6.25 -8.92 11.96
N PRO A 157 5.61 -9.30 13.08
CA PRO A 157 4.53 -8.56 13.75
C PRO A 157 5.09 -7.33 14.48
N ALA A 158 4.29 -6.26 14.62
CA ALA A 158 4.77 -4.98 15.18
C ALA A 158 5.41 -5.09 16.57
N MET A 159 4.91 -5.99 17.42
CA MET A 159 5.45 -6.21 18.77
C MET A 159 6.89 -6.76 18.77
N MET A 160 7.25 -7.58 17.77
CA MET A 160 8.58 -8.14 17.60
C MET A 160 8.84 -8.38 16.10
N PRO A 161 9.25 -7.35 15.35
CA PRO A 161 9.37 -7.44 13.90
C PRO A 161 10.41 -8.48 13.45
N MET A 162 9.96 -9.44 12.63
CA MET A 162 10.78 -10.53 12.09
C MET A 162 10.57 -10.76 10.59
N LEU A 163 9.44 -10.35 10.03
CA LEU A 163 9.08 -10.63 8.64
C LEU A 163 8.98 -9.34 7.81
N PRO A 164 9.53 -9.33 6.58
CA PRO A 164 9.49 -8.17 5.68
C PRO A 164 8.21 -8.18 4.82
N MET A 165 7.08 -7.79 5.39
CA MET A 165 5.79 -7.81 4.71
C MET A 165 5.54 -6.55 3.88
N ASP A 166 5.81 -5.37 4.47
CA ASP A 166 5.51 -4.07 3.90
C ASP A 166 6.73 -3.48 3.21
N ARG A 167 6.52 -2.89 2.04
CA ARG A 167 7.60 -2.31 1.22
C ARG A 167 7.14 -1.07 0.47
N ILE A 168 8.13 -0.24 0.11
CA ILE A 168 7.96 0.91 -0.77
C ILE A 168 8.88 0.72 -1.96
N TYR A 169 8.30 0.65 -3.15
CA TYR A 169 9.02 0.62 -4.42
C TYR A 169 8.88 1.96 -5.13
N LEU A 170 9.94 2.40 -5.77
CA LEU A 170 10.07 3.72 -6.36
C LEU A 170 10.59 3.65 -7.79
N ARG A 171 10.11 4.57 -8.64
CA ARG A 171 10.68 4.92 -9.93
C ARG A 171 10.66 6.44 -10.08
N GLY A 172 11.79 7.04 -10.49
CA GLY A 172 11.93 8.49 -10.62
C GLY A 172 12.19 9.23 -9.30
N PHE A 173 12.61 8.52 -8.25
CA PHE A 173 12.93 9.12 -6.94
C PHE A 173 14.28 8.64 -6.41
N THR A 174 14.89 9.50 -5.56
CA THR A 174 15.97 9.14 -4.66
C THR A 174 15.47 9.06 -3.23
N VAL A 175 16.04 8.15 -2.43
CA VAL A 175 15.71 8.00 -1.01
C VAL A 175 16.73 8.78 -0.18
N ASN A 176 16.25 9.77 0.58
CA ASN A 176 17.06 10.56 1.51
C ASN A 176 17.11 9.91 2.89
N ASN A 177 16.01 9.32 3.34
CA ASN A 177 15.90 8.58 4.61
C ASN A 177 14.78 7.54 4.53
N ILE A 178 14.90 6.49 5.33
CA ILE A 178 13.83 5.51 5.53
C ILE A 178 13.89 4.93 6.94
N GLU A 179 12.74 4.82 7.58
CA GLU A 179 12.60 4.33 8.95
C GLU A 179 11.42 3.39 9.09
N VAL A 180 11.60 2.34 9.90
CA VAL A 180 10.52 1.46 10.36
C VAL A 180 10.11 1.90 11.76
N MET A 181 8.86 2.31 11.92
CA MET A 181 8.32 2.86 13.17
C MET A 181 8.04 1.74 14.19
N ALA A 182 9.11 1.18 14.75
CA ALA A 182 9.06 0.03 15.64
C ALA A 182 9.13 0.39 17.14
N HIS A 183 8.94 1.66 17.53
CA HIS A 183 8.93 2.08 18.94
C HIS A 183 7.52 1.99 19.58
N SER A 184 7.47 2.07 20.91
CA SER A 184 6.31 1.65 21.72
C SER A 184 4.98 2.32 21.35
N GLY A 185 4.95 3.59 20.99
CA GLY A 185 3.70 4.28 20.62
C GLY A 185 3.08 3.75 19.33
N TRP A 186 3.90 3.44 18.32
CA TRP A 186 3.44 2.96 17.01
C TRP A 186 3.01 1.49 17.01
N ARG A 187 3.67 0.65 17.83
CA ARG A 187 3.36 -0.80 17.92
C ARG A 187 1.95 -1.13 18.40
N GLN A 188 1.27 -0.16 19.00
CA GLN A 188 -0.09 -0.35 19.53
C GLN A 188 -1.17 0.02 18.51
N LEU A 189 -0.80 0.69 17.42
CA LEU A 189 -1.75 1.16 16.41
C LEU A 189 -2.11 0.11 15.35
N SER A 190 -1.21 -0.84 15.12
CA SER A 190 -1.38 -1.91 14.12
C SER A 190 -0.52 -3.11 14.49
N ASP A 191 -0.84 -4.27 13.96
CA ASP A 191 -0.01 -5.48 14.00
C ASP A 191 1.18 -5.43 13.02
N HIS A 192 1.23 -4.42 12.12
CA HIS A 192 2.37 -4.07 11.28
C HIS A 192 3.03 -2.77 11.75
N CYS A 193 4.35 -2.68 11.61
CA CYS A 193 5.09 -1.42 11.77
C CYS A 193 4.91 -0.55 10.53
N ALA A 194 4.62 0.73 10.72
CA ALA A 194 4.63 1.69 9.63
C ALA A 194 6.05 1.88 9.06
N VAL A 195 6.13 2.10 7.76
CA VAL A 195 7.38 2.45 7.06
C VAL A 195 7.26 3.90 6.59
N VAL A 196 8.23 4.73 6.97
CA VAL A 196 8.30 6.15 6.59
C VAL A 196 9.52 6.34 5.69
N ALA A 197 9.34 6.95 4.53
CA ALA A 197 10.43 7.26 3.61
C ALA A 197 10.42 8.76 3.28
N ASP A 198 11.59 9.41 3.41
CA ASP A 198 11.86 10.72 2.84
C ASP A 198 12.46 10.50 1.45
N ILE A 199 11.73 10.95 0.43
CA ILE A 199 12.09 10.75 -0.97
C ILE A 199 12.11 12.07 -1.72
N ARG A 200 12.95 12.17 -2.74
CA ARG A 200 13.04 13.34 -3.61
C ARG A 200 12.86 12.93 -5.07
N LEU A 201 11.97 13.64 -5.76
CA LEU A 201 11.77 13.46 -7.20
C LEU A 201 13.08 13.81 -7.95
N ILE A 202 13.46 12.95 -8.89
CA ILE A 202 14.57 13.19 -9.80
C ILE A 202 14.05 14.12 -10.91
N THR A 203 14.49 15.37 -10.90
CA THR A 203 14.23 16.32 -11.99
C THR A 203 15.33 16.19 -13.03
N ASN A 204 14.95 15.82 -14.26
CA ASN A 204 15.86 15.81 -15.41
C ASN A 204 16.14 17.22 -15.89
#